data_bf69aeb8d0597e239dda1c02a1390b73
#
_entry.id   bf69aeb8d0597e239dda1c02a1390b73
#
_cell.length_a   1.000
_cell.length_b   1.000
_cell.length_c   1.000
_cell.angle_alpha   90.00
_cell.angle_beta   90.00
_cell.angle_gamma   90.00
#
_symmetry.space_group_name_H-M   'P 1'
#
loop_
_entity.id
_entity.type
_entity.pdbx_description
1 polymer ?
#
loop_
_entity_poly.entity_id
_entity_poly.type
_entity_poly.pdbx_seq_one_letter_code
_entity_poly.pdbx_strand_id
1 'polypeptide(L)'
;MIQEIAPHLYDNAYKPKAPDKDSIALYYEDHVCLMARTTEAIRYPRFEELEADNEEIYEEWTYLFTIDEQRYYLVEKLNLPGTSSFALENTEIFRHVKPRHLAFAGITGYQLYQWYQNHRYCGRCGKRMKQDAKERMLYCESCLLYTSDAADEL
;
A
#
# COMPACT_ATOMS: atom_id res chain seq x y z
N MET A 1 4.35 -20.92 4.83
CA MET A 1 4.48 -19.54 5.36
C MET A 1 3.78 -18.57 4.44
N ILE A 2 3.32 -17.46 4.98
CA ILE A 2 2.57 -16.47 4.19
C ILE A 2 3.39 -15.87 3.04
N GLN A 3 4.71 -15.87 3.19
CA GLN A 3 5.62 -15.37 2.17
C GLN A 3 5.80 -16.31 0.99
N GLU A 4 5.30 -17.53 1.12
CA GLU A 4 5.38 -18.51 0.04
C GLU A 4 4.17 -18.33 -0.87
N ILE A 5 4.34 -17.58 -1.93
CA ILE A 5 3.26 -17.25 -2.86
C ILE A 5 3.40 -17.89 -4.24
N ALA A 6 4.37 -18.80 -4.39
CA ALA A 6 4.52 -19.51 -5.67
C ALA A 6 3.18 -20.16 -6.09
N PRO A 7 2.80 -20.13 -7.36
CA PRO A 7 3.58 -19.70 -8.52
C PRO A 7 3.52 -18.21 -8.84
N HIS A 8 3.01 -17.38 -7.94
CA HIS A 8 2.90 -15.94 -8.14
C HIS A 8 4.28 -15.26 -8.05
N LEU A 9 4.52 -14.27 -8.88
CA LEU A 9 5.79 -13.55 -8.96
C LEU A 9 5.68 -12.20 -8.28
N TYR A 10 6.38 -12.04 -7.18
CA TYR A 10 6.47 -10.80 -6.43
C TYR A 10 7.71 -10.01 -6.85
N ASP A 11 7.51 -8.74 -7.18
CA ASP A 11 8.60 -7.82 -7.52
C ASP A 11 8.46 -6.58 -6.65
N ASN A 12 9.41 -6.39 -5.72
CA ASN A 12 9.41 -5.24 -4.83
C ASN A 12 10.27 -4.08 -5.34
N ALA A 13 10.83 -4.17 -6.54
CA ALA A 13 11.61 -3.09 -7.11
C ALA A 13 10.76 -1.82 -7.19
N TYR A 14 11.35 -0.71 -6.78
CA TYR A 14 10.66 0.57 -6.81
C TYR A 14 10.65 1.12 -8.24
N LYS A 15 9.55 0.89 -8.94
CA LYS A 15 9.34 1.34 -10.31
C LYS A 15 8.08 2.22 -10.35
N PRO A 16 8.16 3.45 -9.82
CA PRO A 16 6.96 4.29 -9.72
C PRO A 16 6.41 4.61 -11.10
N LYS A 17 5.16 4.31 -11.28
CA LYS A 17 4.41 4.55 -12.51
C LYS A 17 3.00 4.93 -12.10
N ALA A 18 2.39 5.87 -12.81
CA ALA A 18 1.03 6.29 -12.48
C ALA A 18 0.06 5.09 -12.56
N PRO A 19 -0.89 5.02 -11.63
CA PRO A 19 -1.86 3.94 -11.64
C PRO A 19 -2.84 4.04 -12.81
N ASP A 20 -3.35 2.89 -13.20
CA ASP A 20 -4.43 2.83 -14.18
C ASP A 20 -5.69 2.25 -13.51
N LYS A 21 -6.73 2.01 -14.30
CA LYS A 21 -8.01 1.52 -13.76
C LYS A 21 -7.91 0.13 -13.12
N ASP A 22 -6.98 -0.69 -13.61
CA ASP A 22 -6.78 -2.05 -13.11
C ASP A 22 -5.84 -2.14 -11.91
N SER A 23 -5.18 -1.04 -11.57
CA SER A 23 -4.27 -1.02 -10.43
C SER A 23 -5.02 -1.27 -9.13
N ILE A 24 -4.35 -1.92 -8.18
CA ILE A 24 -4.92 -2.26 -6.88
C ILE A 24 -4.61 -1.14 -5.89
N ALA A 25 -5.63 -0.71 -5.15
CA ALA A 25 -5.49 0.28 -4.09
C ALA A 25 -5.49 -0.42 -2.73
N LEU A 26 -4.41 -0.21 -1.97
CA LEU A 26 -4.33 -0.65 -0.59
C LEU A 26 -4.53 0.56 0.31
N TYR A 27 -5.53 0.50 1.17
CA TYR A 27 -5.86 1.58 2.09
C TYR A 27 -5.90 1.02 3.51
N TYR A 28 -5.17 1.68 4.40
CA TYR A 28 -5.05 1.28 5.80
C TYR A 28 -5.40 2.44 6.71
N GLU A 29 -6.01 2.11 7.85
CA GLU A 29 -6.19 3.03 8.99
C GLU A 29 -5.74 2.27 10.22
N ASP A 30 -4.58 2.64 10.78
CA ASP A 30 -3.98 1.95 11.92
C ASP A 30 -3.82 0.45 11.68
N HIS A 31 -4.65 -0.39 12.29
CA HIS A 31 -4.55 -1.85 12.18
C HIS A 31 -5.61 -2.47 11.27
N VAL A 32 -6.31 -1.66 10.49
CA VAL A 32 -7.35 -2.16 9.59
C VAL A 32 -7.02 -1.84 8.15
N CYS A 33 -7.49 -2.69 7.24
CA CYS A 33 -7.26 -2.58 5.80
C CYS A 33 -8.58 -2.71 5.06
N LEU A 34 -8.75 -1.90 4.02
CA LEU A 34 -9.96 -1.93 3.21
C LEU A 34 -9.95 -3.12 2.26
N MET A 35 -10.99 -3.93 2.31
CA MET A 35 -11.12 -5.10 1.44
C MET A 35 -12.57 -5.55 1.33
N ALA A 36 -12.85 -6.33 0.29
CA ALA A 36 -14.09 -7.09 0.19
C ALA A 36 -13.79 -8.50 0.66
N ARG A 37 -14.61 -9.02 1.54
CA ARG A 37 -14.41 -10.33 2.14
C ARG A 37 -15.59 -11.23 1.88
N THR A 38 -15.33 -12.42 1.37
CA THR A 38 -16.31 -13.51 1.32
C THR A 38 -15.96 -14.52 2.41
N THR A 39 -16.71 -15.60 2.51
CA THR A 39 -16.48 -16.62 3.53
C THR A 39 -15.07 -17.22 3.47
N GLU A 40 -14.48 -17.30 2.28
CA GLU A 40 -13.22 -17.99 2.07
C GLU A 40 -12.12 -17.12 1.46
N ALA A 41 -12.43 -15.93 0.95
CA ALA A 41 -11.48 -15.15 0.19
C ALA A 41 -11.61 -13.66 0.46
N ILE A 42 -10.52 -12.93 0.14
CA ILE A 42 -10.49 -11.47 0.19
C ILE A 42 -10.18 -10.92 -1.18
N ARG A 43 -10.52 -9.64 -1.37
CA ARG A 43 -10.21 -8.89 -2.58
C ARG A 43 -10.02 -7.42 -2.22
N TYR A 44 -9.03 -6.78 -2.82
CA TYR A 44 -8.82 -5.35 -2.64
C TYR A 44 -9.51 -4.57 -3.74
N PRO A 45 -9.89 -3.31 -3.49
CA PRO A 45 -10.50 -2.48 -4.53
C PRO A 45 -9.49 -2.14 -5.62
N ARG A 46 -10.00 -2.01 -6.84
CA ARG A 46 -9.23 -1.45 -7.96
C ARG A 46 -9.49 0.04 -8.03
N PHE A 47 -8.61 0.78 -8.65
CA PHE A 47 -8.78 2.22 -8.78
C PHE A 47 -10.10 2.57 -9.46
N GLU A 48 -10.51 1.82 -10.49
CA GLU A 48 -11.77 2.05 -11.17
C GLU A 48 -13.00 1.91 -10.26
N GLU A 49 -12.89 1.10 -9.22
CA GLU A 49 -13.98 0.88 -8.26
C GLU A 49 -14.11 2.02 -7.25
N LEU A 50 -13.09 2.83 -7.11
CA LEU A 50 -13.05 3.92 -6.14
C LEU A 50 -13.13 5.30 -6.79
N GLU A 51 -12.91 5.42 -8.09
CA GLU A 51 -12.81 6.71 -8.77
C GLU A 51 -14.09 7.55 -8.71
N ALA A 52 -15.25 6.90 -8.67
CA ALA A 52 -16.53 7.62 -8.64
C ALA A 52 -16.69 8.50 -7.39
N ASP A 53 -16.16 8.04 -6.25
CA ASP A 53 -16.25 8.73 -4.97
C ASP A 53 -14.94 9.41 -4.58
N ASN A 54 -13.89 9.27 -5.39
CA ASN A 54 -12.55 9.77 -5.10
C ASN A 54 -11.91 10.29 -6.39
N GLU A 55 -12.29 11.49 -6.78
CA GLU A 55 -11.84 12.08 -8.07
C GLU A 55 -10.32 12.20 -8.18
N GLU A 56 -9.64 12.43 -7.07
CA GLU A 56 -8.20 12.66 -7.05
C GLU A 56 -7.39 11.38 -6.83
N ILE A 57 -8.02 10.21 -6.87
CA ILE A 57 -7.34 8.96 -6.56
C ILE A 57 -6.16 8.68 -7.50
N TYR A 58 -6.24 9.13 -8.74
CA TYR A 58 -5.16 8.95 -9.72
C TYR A 58 -4.03 9.97 -9.55
N GLU A 59 -4.17 10.93 -8.64
CA GLU A 59 -3.18 11.98 -8.40
C GLU A 59 -2.45 11.81 -7.08
N GLU A 60 -3.07 11.15 -6.09
CA GLU A 60 -2.52 10.98 -4.75
C GLU A 60 -2.31 9.50 -4.42
N TRP A 61 -1.12 9.00 -4.76
CA TRP A 61 -0.81 7.58 -4.61
C TRP A 61 0.67 7.39 -4.28
N THR A 62 0.99 6.22 -3.72
CA THR A 62 2.36 5.78 -3.50
C THR A 62 2.52 4.38 -4.07
N TYR A 63 3.45 4.21 -5.01
CA TYR A 63 3.72 2.89 -5.59
C TYR A 63 4.34 1.97 -4.54
N LEU A 64 3.86 0.74 -4.47
CA LEU A 64 4.37 -0.25 -3.51
C LEU A 64 5.16 -1.37 -4.21
N PHE A 65 4.50 -2.20 -4.98
CA PHE A 65 5.12 -3.37 -5.62
C PHE A 65 4.19 -3.95 -6.70
N THR A 66 4.68 -5.01 -7.38
CA THR A 66 3.85 -5.78 -8.30
C THR A 66 3.83 -7.24 -7.87
N ILE A 67 2.71 -7.90 -8.16
CA ILE A 67 2.57 -9.35 -8.09
C ILE A 67 1.91 -9.77 -9.40
N ASP A 68 2.57 -10.62 -10.19
CA ASP A 68 2.09 -11.08 -11.50
C ASP A 68 1.71 -9.91 -12.41
N GLU A 69 2.58 -8.89 -12.47
CA GLU A 69 2.37 -7.67 -13.25
C GLU A 69 1.23 -6.78 -12.74
N GLN A 70 0.48 -7.21 -11.74
CA GLN A 70 -0.53 -6.38 -11.09
C GLN A 70 0.15 -5.40 -10.15
N ARG A 71 -0.07 -4.11 -10.37
CA ARG A 71 0.55 -3.06 -9.55
C ARG A 71 -0.29 -2.72 -8.35
N TYR A 72 0.37 -2.57 -7.20
CA TYR A 72 -0.24 -2.24 -5.92
C TYR A 72 0.22 -0.86 -5.47
N TYR A 73 -0.74 -0.04 -5.06
CA TYR A 73 -0.49 1.34 -4.62
C TYR A 73 -1.09 1.58 -3.25
N LEU A 74 -0.40 2.39 -2.46
CA LEU A 74 -0.91 2.88 -1.19
C LEU A 74 -1.70 4.15 -1.45
N VAL A 75 -2.93 4.20 -0.93
CA VAL A 75 -3.80 5.37 -0.98
C VAL A 75 -4.04 5.83 0.45
N GLU A 76 -3.74 7.08 0.76
CA GLU A 76 -3.84 7.59 2.14
C GLU A 76 -5.17 8.23 2.49
N LYS A 77 -5.90 8.72 1.51
CA LYS A 77 -7.19 9.38 1.71
C LYS A 77 -8.24 8.74 0.83
N LEU A 78 -9.35 8.37 1.42
CA LEU A 78 -10.39 7.67 0.70
C LEU A 78 -11.76 7.97 1.28
N ASN A 79 -12.71 8.27 0.40
CA ASN A 79 -14.12 8.40 0.75
C ASN A 79 -14.83 7.12 0.37
N LEU A 80 -15.53 6.52 1.33
CA LEU A 80 -16.28 5.28 1.11
C LEU A 80 -17.77 5.54 1.32
N PRO A 81 -18.60 5.30 0.30
CA PRO A 81 -20.04 5.38 0.48
C PRO A 81 -20.53 4.26 1.40
N GLY A 82 -21.62 4.48 2.12
CA GLY A 82 -22.18 3.48 3.01
C GLY A 82 -22.68 2.21 2.31
N THR A 83 -22.84 2.29 0.98
CA THR A 83 -23.28 1.15 0.16
C THR A 83 -22.12 0.35 -0.44
N SER A 84 -20.89 0.72 -0.11
CA SER A 84 -19.71 0.04 -0.65
C SER A 84 -19.68 -1.43 -0.21
N SER A 85 -19.24 -2.30 -1.13
CA SER A 85 -18.99 -3.71 -0.81
C SER A 85 -17.66 -3.91 -0.09
N PHE A 86 -16.85 -2.85 0.03
CA PHE A 86 -15.57 -2.89 0.73
C PHE A 86 -15.74 -2.40 2.17
N ALA A 87 -15.05 -3.04 3.08
CA ALA A 87 -15.08 -2.70 4.51
C ALA A 87 -13.68 -2.77 5.10
N LEU A 88 -13.50 -2.09 6.23
CA LEU A 88 -12.22 -2.13 6.95
C LEU A 88 -12.18 -3.37 7.82
N GLU A 89 -11.18 -4.23 7.58
CA GLU A 89 -10.98 -5.47 8.30
C GLU A 89 -9.64 -5.44 9.04
N ASN A 90 -9.58 -6.08 10.21
CA ASN A 90 -8.35 -6.14 11.00
C ASN A 90 -7.26 -6.89 10.22
N THR A 91 -6.03 -6.35 10.24
CA THR A 91 -4.90 -6.94 9.52
C THR A 91 -4.52 -8.34 10.02
N GLU A 92 -4.95 -8.75 11.21
CA GLU A 92 -4.69 -10.09 11.72
C GLU A 92 -5.31 -11.19 10.86
N ILE A 93 -6.37 -10.88 10.10
CA ILE A 93 -7.02 -11.86 9.24
C ILE A 93 -6.10 -12.37 8.13
N PHE A 94 -5.05 -11.62 7.78
CA PHE A 94 -4.13 -12.02 6.71
C PHE A 94 -3.44 -13.37 7.00
N ARG A 95 -3.43 -13.82 8.23
CA ARG A 95 -2.85 -15.11 8.60
C ARG A 95 -3.68 -16.29 8.12
N HIS A 96 -4.97 -16.08 7.88
CA HIS A 96 -5.93 -17.14 7.64
C HIS A 96 -6.69 -17.04 6.32
N VAL A 97 -6.67 -15.87 5.66
CA VAL A 97 -7.48 -15.65 4.47
C VAL A 97 -6.81 -16.14 3.20
N LYS A 98 -7.62 -16.35 2.18
CA LYS A 98 -7.19 -16.74 0.84
C LYS A 98 -7.62 -15.64 -0.15
N PRO A 99 -7.01 -15.55 -1.32
CA PRO A 99 -5.80 -16.29 -1.75
C PRO A 99 -4.56 -15.84 -1.01
N ARG A 100 -3.58 -16.73 -0.88
CA ARG A 100 -2.38 -16.44 -0.11
C ARG A 100 -1.58 -15.25 -0.67
N HIS A 101 -1.53 -15.10 -1.99
CA HIS A 101 -0.80 -13.98 -2.60
C HIS A 101 -1.44 -12.63 -2.26
N LEU A 102 -2.76 -12.58 -2.08
CA LEU A 102 -3.44 -11.36 -1.63
C LEU A 102 -3.22 -11.11 -0.15
N ALA A 103 -3.17 -12.14 0.67
CA ALA A 103 -2.81 -12.01 2.08
C ALA A 103 -1.38 -11.50 2.21
N PHE A 104 -0.45 -12.02 1.40
CA PHE A 104 0.93 -11.54 1.34
C PHE A 104 0.98 -10.07 0.94
N ALA A 105 0.22 -9.67 -0.09
CA ALA A 105 0.15 -8.28 -0.53
C ALA A 105 -0.35 -7.37 0.59
N GLY A 106 -1.36 -7.80 1.33
CA GLY A 106 -1.92 -7.03 2.44
C GLY A 106 -0.93 -6.82 3.56
N ILE A 107 -0.19 -7.85 3.96
CA ILE A 107 0.81 -7.75 5.02
C ILE A 107 2.00 -6.91 4.56
N THR A 108 2.50 -7.14 3.34
CA THR A 108 3.64 -6.40 2.82
C THR A 108 3.29 -4.92 2.67
N GLY A 109 2.09 -4.64 2.14
CA GLY A 109 1.59 -3.27 2.04
C GLY A 109 1.44 -2.62 3.39
N TYR A 110 1.00 -3.37 4.40
CA TYR A 110 0.86 -2.85 5.76
C TYR A 110 2.21 -2.47 6.37
N GLN A 111 3.24 -3.29 6.15
CA GLN A 111 4.59 -2.98 6.60
C GLN A 111 5.12 -1.70 5.94
N LEU A 112 4.89 -1.54 4.64
CA LEU A 112 5.28 -0.33 3.92
C LEU A 112 4.48 0.88 4.39
N TYR A 113 3.18 0.70 4.64
CA TYR A 113 2.34 1.76 5.21
C TYR A 113 2.90 2.25 6.53
N GLN A 114 3.27 1.34 7.43
CA GLN A 114 3.86 1.70 8.72
C GLN A 114 5.19 2.43 8.54
N TRP A 115 6.01 1.96 7.59
CA TRP A 115 7.28 2.62 7.29
C TRP A 115 7.07 4.06 6.84
N TYR A 116 6.13 4.30 5.91
CA TYR A 116 5.82 5.65 5.46
C TYR A 116 5.25 6.51 6.58
N GLN A 117 4.41 5.96 7.44
CA GLN A 117 3.86 6.69 8.58
C GLN A 117 4.96 7.08 9.58
N ASN A 118 5.88 6.18 9.86
CA ASN A 118 6.95 6.42 10.83
C ASN A 118 8.01 7.40 10.32
N HIS A 119 8.10 7.60 9.01
CA HIS A 119 9.11 8.47 8.40
C HIS A 119 8.50 9.67 7.70
N ARG A 120 7.26 10.02 8.04
CA ARG A 120 6.55 11.14 7.43
C ARG A 120 7.24 12.48 7.67
N TYR A 121 7.84 12.64 8.84
CA TYR A 121 8.48 13.89 9.25
C TYR A 121 9.95 13.66 9.57
N CYS A 122 10.78 14.68 9.28
CA CYS A 122 12.20 14.62 9.61
C CYS A 122 12.39 14.58 11.12
N GLY A 123 13.14 13.60 11.61
CA GLY A 123 13.43 13.46 13.04
C GLY A 123 14.32 14.56 13.60
N ARG A 124 14.96 15.35 12.72
CA ARG A 124 15.85 16.43 13.13
C ARG A 124 15.16 17.80 13.14
N CYS A 125 14.44 18.16 12.08
CA CYS A 125 13.83 19.49 11.95
C CYS A 125 12.30 19.49 11.98
N GLY A 126 11.67 18.32 11.94
CA GLY A 126 10.23 18.19 11.99
C GLY A 126 9.49 18.50 10.69
N LYS A 127 10.21 18.85 9.63
CA LYS A 127 9.57 19.13 8.34
C LYS A 127 9.15 17.84 7.66
N ARG A 128 8.15 17.95 6.79
CA ARG A 128 7.65 16.78 6.06
C ARG A 128 8.71 16.25 5.11
N MET A 129 8.93 14.94 5.17
CA MET A 129 9.85 14.24 4.27
C MET A 129 9.22 14.11 2.89
N LYS A 130 10.06 14.07 1.85
CA LYS A 130 9.63 13.91 0.47
C LYS A 130 10.09 12.57 -0.09
N GLN A 131 9.30 12.03 -1.01
CA GLN A 131 9.63 10.76 -1.66
C GLN A 131 10.64 11.00 -2.79
N ASP A 132 11.63 10.11 -2.88
CA ASP A 132 12.56 10.11 -3.99
C ASP A 132 11.87 9.54 -5.24
N ALA A 133 12.24 10.04 -6.42
CA ALA A 133 11.63 9.61 -7.68
C ALA A 133 12.17 8.27 -8.18
N LYS A 134 13.36 7.88 -7.77
CA LYS A 134 14.05 6.69 -8.29
C LYS A 134 14.10 5.53 -7.32
N GLU A 135 14.19 5.82 -6.03
CA GLU A 135 14.33 4.82 -5.01
C GLU A 135 13.26 4.97 -3.94
N ARG A 136 12.95 3.86 -3.27
CA ARG A 136 12.01 3.86 -2.15
C ARG A 136 12.71 4.43 -0.93
N MET A 137 12.80 5.75 -0.88
CA MET A 137 13.39 6.47 0.23
C MET A 137 12.68 7.79 0.43
N LEU A 138 12.78 8.32 1.63
CA LEU A 138 12.27 9.63 1.97
C LEU A 138 13.46 10.52 2.31
N TYR A 139 13.37 11.80 1.99
CA TYR A 139 14.44 12.73 2.29
C TYR A 139 13.90 14.06 2.81
N CYS A 140 14.73 14.73 3.60
CA CYS A 140 14.46 16.09 4.09
C CYS A 140 15.30 17.07 3.27
N GLU A 141 14.65 17.99 2.56
CA GLU A 141 15.35 18.98 1.75
C GLU A 141 16.23 19.91 2.59
N SER A 142 15.78 20.25 3.80
CA SER A 142 16.50 21.18 4.67
C SER A 142 17.71 20.57 5.34
N CYS A 143 17.60 19.33 5.81
CA CYS A 143 18.64 18.66 6.56
C CYS A 143 19.51 17.74 5.71
N LEU A 144 19.10 17.45 4.48
CA LEU A 144 19.74 16.49 3.59
C LEU A 144 19.83 15.10 4.22
N LEU A 145 18.82 14.75 5.05
CA LEU A 145 18.72 13.43 5.65
C LEU A 145 17.87 12.53 4.77
N TYR A 146 18.35 11.30 4.59
CA TYR A 146 17.68 10.27 3.81
C TYR A 146 17.36 9.07 4.66
N THR A 147 16.23 8.44 4.43
CA THR A 147 15.90 7.16 5.04
C THR A 147 15.37 6.23 3.96
N SER A 148 15.88 5.03 3.89
CA SER A 148 15.47 4.05 2.89
C SER A 148 14.74 2.89 3.56
N ASP A 149 13.83 2.28 2.79
CA ASP A 149 13.11 1.08 3.14
C ASP A 149 14.05 -0.05 3.57
N ALA A 150 15.16 -0.23 2.84
CA ALA A 150 16.13 -1.28 3.14
C ALA A 150 16.75 -1.17 4.54
N ALA A 151 16.90 0.05 5.06
CA ALA A 151 17.47 0.27 6.39
C ALA A 151 16.55 -0.19 7.52
N ASP A 152 15.25 -0.20 7.27
CA ASP A 152 14.25 -0.57 8.27
C ASP A 152 13.90 -2.05 8.27
N GLU A 153 14.37 -2.80 7.29
CA GLU A 153 14.14 -4.24 7.19
C GLU A 153 15.10 -5.04 8.05
N LEU A 154 16.10 -4.39 8.57
CA LEU A 154 17.11 -4.99 9.42
C LEU A 154 16.70 -4.91 10.88
#